data_296ba9a144a3e6b9b81ae19d8a837fe1
#
_entry.id   296ba9a144a3e6b9b81ae19d8a837fe1
#
_cell.length_a   1.000
_cell.length_b   1.000
_cell.length_c   1.000
_cell.angle_alpha   90.00
_cell.angle_beta   90.00
_cell.angle_gamma   90.00
#
_symmetry.space_group_name_H-M   'P 1'
#
loop_
_entity.id
_entity.type
_entity.pdbx_description
1 polymer ?
#
loop_
_entity_poly.entity_id
_entity_poly.type
_entity_poly.pdbx_seq_one_letter_code
_entity_poly.pdbx_strand_id
1 'polypeptide(L)'
;LLWSGIANYIQQHGYQYLIGCASVPVADGGHLAVNLYKKLAASALAPIEWRVFPNNPLPFSMNTVAQKVETPALIKGYLRAGAMICGEPAWDPYFNCADFLMLLPTKQLDMRYAKHFNR
;
A
#
# COMPACT_ATOMS: atom_id res chain seq x y z
N LEU A 1 -14.83 6.46 -9.51
CA LEU A 1 -15.21 5.60 -10.64
C LEU A 1 -14.34 4.36 -10.72
N LEU A 2 -13.02 4.51 -10.61
CA LEU A 2 -12.12 3.36 -10.64
C LEU A 2 -12.41 2.40 -9.48
N TRP A 3 -12.52 2.92 -8.26
CA TRP A 3 -12.79 2.11 -7.09
C TRP A 3 -14.17 1.48 -7.12
N SER A 4 -15.15 2.16 -7.71
CA SER A 4 -16.50 1.60 -7.91
C SER A 4 -16.45 0.39 -8.85
N GLY A 5 -15.71 0.50 -9.95
CA GLY A 5 -15.53 -0.60 -10.88
C GLY A 5 -14.82 -1.79 -10.26
N ILE A 6 -13.76 -1.54 -9.47
CA ILE A 6 -13.04 -2.59 -8.77
C ILE A 6 -13.95 -3.30 -7.76
N ALA A 7 -14.70 -2.53 -6.97
CA ALA A 7 -15.63 -3.10 -5.98
C ALA A 7 -16.69 -3.97 -6.64
N ASN A 8 -17.25 -3.52 -7.75
CA ASN A 8 -18.24 -4.28 -8.51
C ASN A 8 -17.66 -5.58 -9.05
N TYR A 9 -16.45 -5.53 -9.61
CA TYR A 9 -15.74 -6.71 -10.12
C TYR A 9 -15.51 -7.74 -9.01
N ILE A 10 -15.02 -7.28 -7.87
CA ILE A 10 -14.76 -8.12 -6.69
C ILE A 10 -16.05 -8.79 -6.21
N GLN A 11 -17.14 -8.02 -6.13
CA GLN A 11 -18.43 -8.52 -5.70
C GLN A 11 -18.96 -9.62 -6.65
N GLN A 12 -18.82 -9.41 -7.95
CA GLN A 12 -19.25 -10.39 -8.96
C GLN A 12 -18.48 -11.70 -8.89
N HIS A 13 -17.18 -11.65 -8.51
CA HIS A 13 -16.31 -12.82 -8.51
C HIS A 13 -16.08 -13.41 -7.13
N GLY A 14 -16.56 -12.78 -6.08
CA GLY A 14 -16.42 -13.29 -4.72
C GLY A 14 -15.00 -13.30 -4.16
N TYR A 15 -14.12 -12.45 -4.67
CA TYR A 15 -12.75 -12.35 -4.16
C TYR A 15 -12.74 -11.73 -2.77
N GLN A 16 -11.89 -12.28 -1.89
CA GLN A 16 -11.78 -11.83 -0.50
C GLN A 16 -10.68 -10.79 -0.30
N TYR A 17 -9.69 -10.76 -1.16
CA TYR A 17 -8.52 -9.89 -1.03
C TYR A 17 -8.12 -9.33 -2.39
N LEU A 18 -7.64 -8.11 -2.36
CA LEU A 18 -7.00 -7.46 -3.50
C LEU A 18 -5.57 -7.11 -3.10
N ILE A 19 -4.61 -7.49 -3.93
CA ILE A 19 -3.20 -7.20 -3.69
C ILE A 19 -2.67 -6.34 -4.83
N GLY A 20 -1.88 -5.36 -4.49
CA GLY A 20 -1.22 -4.52 -5.49
C GLY A 20 0.06 -3.93 -4.95
N CYS A 21 0.92 -3.47 -5.86
CA CYS A 21 2.14 -2.77 -5.49
C CYS A 21 2.00 -1.29 -5.78
N ALA A 22 2.48 -0.48 -4.86
CA ALA A 22 2.61 0.96 -5.07
C ALA A 22 4.09 1.30 -5.06
N SER A 23 4.56 1.93 -6.13
CA SER A 23 5.98 2.24 -6.33
C SER A 23 6.25 3.71 -6.09
N VAL A 24 7.32 4.00 -5.38
CA VAL A 24 7.80 5.37 -5.19
C VAL A 24 9.26 5.46 -5.63
N PRO A 25 9.67 6.56 -6.29
CA PRO A 25 11.05 6.72 -6.72
C PRO A 25 12.00 6.82 -5.53
N VAL A 26 13.24 6.34 -5.70
CA VAL A 26 14.29 6.43 -4.67
C VAL A 26 15.49 7.27 -5.14
N ALA A 27 15.33 8.05 -6.23
CA ALA A 27 16.36 8.92 -6.73
C ALA A 27 16.76 10.03 -5.74
N ASP A 28 15.92 10.29 -4.75
CA ASP A 28 16.18 11.24 -3.65
C ASP A 28 17.04 10.66 -2.54
N GLY A 29 17.70 9.53 -2.77
CA GLY A 29 18.46 8.81 -1.74
C GLY A 29 17.59 7.97 -0.82
N GLY A 30 16.34 7.71 -1.22
CA GLY A 30 15.41 6.90 -0.44
C GLY A 30 14.67 7.66 0.65
N HIS A 31 14.81 8.99 0.69
CA HIS A 31 14.20 9.82 1.72
C HIS A 31 12.67 9.62 1.80
N LEU A 32 11.98 9.73 0.67
CA LEU A 32 10.53 9.54 0.63
C LEU A 32 10.15 8.12 1.03
N ALA A 33 10.79 7.12 0.43
CA ALA A 33 10.43 5.72 0.65
C ALA A 33 10.62 5.29 2.11
N VAL A 34 11.76 5.63 2.71
CA VAL A 34 12.05 5.28 4.11
C VAL A 34 11.08 5.94 5.07
N ASN A 35 10.84 7.24 4.89
CA ASN A 35 9.95 7.98 5.79
C ASN A 35 8.48 7.64 5.57
N LEU A 36 8.10 7.34 4.34
CA LEU A 36 6.75 6.86 4.03
C LEU A 36 6.50 5.51 4.70
N TYR A 37 7.45 4.58 4.64
CA TYR A 37 7.30 3.32 5.35
C TYR A 37 7.06 3.54 6.84
N LYS A 38 7.88 4.38 7.49
CA LYS A 38 7.72 4.67 8.92
C LYS A 38 6.35 5.24 9.24
N LYS A 39 5.87 6.15 8.40
CA LYS A 39 4.55 6.77 8.56
C LYS A 39 3.43 5.72 8.44
N LEU A 40 3.49 4.89 7.40
CA LEU A 40 2.45 3.89 7.14
C LEU A 40 2.52 2.72 8.12
N ALA A 41 3.71 2.33 8.55
CA ALA A 41 3.87 1.25 9.52
C ALA A 41 3.26 1.61 10.88
N ALA A 42 3.22 2.89 11.22
CA ALA A 42 2.63 3.35 12.47
C ALA A 42 1.11 3.25 12.48
N SER A 43 0.44 3.27 11.32
CA SER A 43 -1.02 3.37 11.24
C SER A 43 -1.70 2.34 10.34
N ALA A 44 -0.96 1.70 9.43
CA ALA A 44 -1.55 0.85 8.39
C ALA A 44 -0.71 -0.40 8.10
N LEU A 45 0.01 -0.91 9.09
CA LEU A 45 0.78 -2.14 8.93
C LEU A 45 -0.13 -3.35 9.09
N ALA A 46 -0.04 -4.28 8.16
CA ALA A 46 -0.82 -5.51 8.20
C ALA A 46 -0.47 -6.35 9.43
N PRO A 47 -1.42 -7.17 9.92
CA PRO A 47 -1.13 -8.15 10.97
C PRO A 47 0.00 -9.09 10.59
N ILE A 48 0.67 -9.67 11.59
CA ILE A 48 1.88 -10.47 11.37
C ILE A 48 1.66 -11.62 10.39
N GLU A 49 0.49 -12.23 10.38
CA GLU A 49 0.16 -13.35 9.49
C GLU A 49 0.08 -12.93 8.02
N TRP A 50 -0.05 -11.65 7.72
CA TRP A 50 -0.14 -11.12 6.36
C TRP A 50 1.13 -10.39 5.93
N ARG A 51 2.16 -10.35 6.79
CA ARG A 51 3.39 -9.66 6.48
C ARG A 51 4.28 -10.47 5.57
N VAL A 52 4.99 -9.77 4.70
CA VAL A 52 5.99 -10.34 3.82
C VAL A 52 7.30 -9.62 4.02
N PHE A 53 8.39 -10.27 3.63
CA PHE A 53 9.73 -9.72 3.72
C PHE A 53 10.32 -9.65 2.32
N PRO A 54 10.82 -8.49 1.87
CA PRO A 54 11.31 -8.37 0.50
C PRO A 54 12.57 -9.21 0.30
N ASN A 55 12.65 -9.89 -0.85
CA ASN A 55 13.86 -10.60 -1.24
C ASN A 55 15.00 -9.63 -1.55
N ASN A 56 14.66 -8.42 -1.97
CA ASN A 56 15.62 -7.37 -2.29
C ASN A 56 15.21 -6.10 -1.53
N PRO A 57 15.65 -5.95 -0.26
CA PRO A 57 15.27 -4.79 0.55
C PRO A 57 15.96 -3.52 0.05
N LEU A 58 15.46 -2.37 0.49
CA LEU A 58 16.06 -1.08 0.15
C LEU A 58 17.50 -1.02 0.68
N PRO A 59 18.43 -0.47 -0.14
CA PRO A 59 19.84 -0.34 0.28
C PRO A 59 20.07 0.89 1.16
N PHE A 60 19.06 1.34 1.91
CA PHE A 60 19.13 2.51 2.76
C PHE A 60 18.83 2.13 4.19
N SER A 61 19.44 2.87 5.15
CA SER A 61 19.18 2.62 6.57
C SER A 61 17.74 2.98 6.92
N MET A 62 17.04 2.06 7.59
CA MET A 62 15.71 2.29 8.13
C MET A 62 15.75 2.84 9.57
N ASN A 63 16.97 3.01 10.14
CA ASN A 63 17.15 3.40 11.54
C ASN A 63 17.34 4.90 11.74
N THR A 64 17.02 5.70 10.73
CA THR A 64 17.10 7.15 10.84
C THR A 64 15.86 7.71 11.56
N VAL A 65 16.00 8.92 12.11
CA VAL A 65 14.87 9.61 12.72
C VAL A 65 13.81 9.87 11.65
N ALA A 66 12.56 9.52 11.96
CA ALA A 66 11.46 9.71 11.01
C ALA A 66 11.25 11.20 10.73
N GLN A 67 11.15 11.54 9.44
CA GLN A 67 10.85 12.88 8.99
C GLN A 67 9.48 12.90 8.31
N LYS A 68 8.84 14.05 8.36
CA LYS A 68 7.51 14.23 7.79
C LYS A 68 7.60 14.23 6.26
N VAL A 69 6.74 13.42 5.62
CA VAL A 69 6.64 13.35 4.17
C VAL A 69 5.17 13.35 3.74
N GLU A 70 4.92 13.81 2.53
CA GLU A 70 3.61 13.74 1.90
C GLU A 70 3.38 12.31 1.39
N THR A 71 2.20 11.77 1.67
CA THR A 71 1.79 10.49 1.10
C THR A 71 1.36 10.68 -0.35
N PRO A 72 1.94 9.94 -1.31
CA PRO A 72 1.50 10.05 -2.71
C PRO A 72 0.01 9.76 -2.88
N ALA A 73 -0.60 10.43 -3.86
CA ALA A 73 -2.06 10.37 -4.07
C ALA A 73 -2.58 8.94 -4.28
N LEU A 74 -1.85 8.11 -5.03
CA LEU A 74 -2.24 6.73 -5.28
C LEU A 74 -2.31 5.93 -3.98
N ILE A 75 -1.31 6.08 -3.13
CA ILE A 75 -1.26 5.40 -1.82
C ILE A 75 -2.37 5.92 -0.91
N LYS A 76 -2.62 7.23 -0.92
CA LYS A 76 -3.77 7.79 -0.18
C LYS A 76 -5.08 7.13 -0.59
N GLY A 77 -5.27 6.90 -1.88
CA GLY A 77 -6.45 6.22 -2.40
C GLY A 77 -6.59 4.80 -1.87
N TYR A 78 -5.49 4.04 -1.87
CA TYR A 78 -5.48 2.69 -1.32
C TYR A 78 -5.82 2.70 0.18
N LEU A 79 -5.21 3.61 0.94
CA LEU A 79 -5.45 3.70 2.38
C LEU A 79 -6.90 4.06 2.69
N ARG A 80 -7.50 4.97 1.93
CA ARG A 80 -8.90 5.34 2.08
C ARG A 80 -9.84 4.18 1.80
N ALA A 81 -9.46 3.30 0.89
CA ALA A 81 -10.22 2.09 0.60
C ALA A 81 -10.08 1.03 1.69
N GLY A 82 -9.15 1.20 2.62
CA GLY A 82 -8.92 0.26 3.71
C GLY A 82 -7.70 -0.62 3.56
N ALA A 83 -6.81 -0.30 2.62
CA ALA A 83 -5.60 -1.08 2.38
C ALA A 83 -4.58 -0.91 3.51
N MET A 84 -3.75 -1.94 3.66
CA MET A 84 -2.64 -1.98 4.61
C MET A 84 -1.36 -2.27 3.83
N ILE A 85 -0.21 -1.83 4.36
CA ILE A 85 1.09 -2.27 3.82
C ILE A 85 1.50 -3.58 4.49
N CYS A 86 2.11 -4.47 3.72
CA CYS A 86 2.48 -5.80 4.22
C CYS A 86 3.89 -5.87 4.80
N GLY A 87 4.59 -4.75 4.86
CA GLY A 87 5.95 -4.70 5.42
C GLY A 87 6.81 -3.67 4.73
N GLU A 88 8.12 -3.79 4.93
CA GLU A 88 9.08 -2.92 4.28
C GLU A 88 9.01 -3.07 2.76
N PRO A 89 9.22 -1.97 2.01
CA PRO A 89 9.18 -2.04 0.56
C PRO A 89 10.37 -2.81 -0.02
N ALA A 90 10.15 -3.43 -1.17
CA ALA A 90 11.21 -4.03 -1.96
C ALA A 90 11.88 -2.98 -2.84
N TRP A 91 13.17 -3.17 -3.11
CA TRP A 91 13.90 -2.31 -4.04
C TRP A 91 13.90 -2.93 -5.42
N ASP A 92 13.48 -2.14 -6.39
CA ASP A 92 13.60 -2.46 -7.81
C ASP A 92 14.75 -1.62 -8.38
N PRO A 93 15.95 -2.19 -8.52
CA PRO A 93 17.09 -1.43 -9.02
C PRO A 93 16.97 -1.08 -10.51
N TYR A 94 16.17 -1.82 -11.26
CA TYR A 94 15.96 -1.57 -12.68
C TYR A 94 15.21 -0.26 -12.91
N PHE A 95 14.09 -0.06 -12.18
CA PHE A 95 13.32 1.18 -12.25
C PHE A 95 13.71 2.19 -11.17
N ASN A 96 14.62 1.81 -10.28
CA ASN A 96 15.06 2.61 -9.14
C ASN A 96 13.88 3.10 -8.29
N CYS A 97 13.06 2.17 -7.89
CA CYS A 97 11.86 2.41 -7.11
C CYS A 97 11.81 1.54 -5.86
N ALA A 98 11.07 2.00 -4.87
CA ALA A 98 10.65 1.20 -3.72
C ALA A 98 9.21 0.73 -3.96
N ASP A 99 8.97 -0.57 -3.88
CA ASP A 99 7.67 -1.18 -4.15
C ASP A 99 7.03 -1.62 -2.84
N PHE A 100 5.93 -0.96 -2.48
CA PHE A 100 5.14 -1.32 -1.30
C PHE A 100 4.07 -2.32 -1.69
N LEU A 101 4.09 -3.50 -1.08
CA LEU A 101 2.99 -4.46 -1.24
C LEU A 101 1.82 -4.02 -0.38
N MET A 102 0.67 -3.82 -1.01
CA MET A 102 -0.54 -3.38 -0.34
C MET A 102 -1.60 -4.47 -0.41
N LEU A 103 -2.26 -4.71 0.71
CA LEU A 103 -3.32 -5.68 0.85
C LEU A 103 -4.62 -4.98 1.21
N LEU A 104 -5.66 -5.22 0.43
CA LEU A 104 -6.98 -4.67 0.68
C LEU A 104 -7.97 -5.81 0.92
N PRO A 105 -8.43 -6.01 2.17
CA PRO A 105 -9.54 -6.92 2.42
C PRO A 105 -10.80 -6.39 1.74
N THR A 106 -11.45 -7.21 0.93
CA THR A 106 -12.61 -6.76 0.14
C THR A 106 -13.80 -6.41 1.01
N LYS A 107 -13.89 -6.96 2.20
CA LYS A 107 -14.92 -6.60 3.17
C LYS A 107 -14.88 -5.11 3.51
N GLN A 108 -13.68 -4.53 3.63
CA GLN A 108 -13.51 -3.10 3.85
C GLN A 108 -14.03 -2.28 2.68
N LEU A 109 -13.72 -2.73 1.47
CA LEU A 109 -14.14 -2.06 0.25
C LEU A 109 -15.66 -2.14 0.10
N ASP A 110 -16.27 -3.29 0.38
CA ASP A 110 -17.71 -3.48 0.32
C ASP A 110 -18.43 -2.53 1.29
N MET A 111 -17.91 -2.38 2.51
CA MET A 111 -18.50 -1.50 3.51
C MET A 111 -18.47 -0.03 3.07
N ARG A 112 -17.41 0.40 2.38
CA ARG A 112 -17.24 1.78 1.95
C ARG A 112 -18.05 2.12 0.70
N TYR A 113 -18.19 1.17 -0.24
CA TYR A 113 -18.75 1.43 -1.56
C TYR A 113 -20.10 0.75 -1.81
N ALA A 114 -20.55 -0.14 -0.92
CA ALA A 114 -21.82 -0.85 -1.08
C ALA A 114 -23.01 0.09 -1.30
N LYS A 115 -23.02 1.22 -0.61
CA LYS A 115 -24.09 2.21 -0.73
C LYS A 115 -24.18 2.82 -2.13
N HIS A 116 -23.08 2.84 -2.87
CA HIS A 116 -23.05 3.39 -4.22
C HIS A 116 -23.62 2.43 -5.26
N PHE A 117 -23.62 1.13 -4.95
CA PHE A 117 -24.07 0.09 -5.86
C PHE A 117 -25.52 -0.30 -5.66
N ASN A 118 -26.02 -0.15 -4.44
CA ASN A 118 -27.37 -0.59 -4.07
C ASN A 118 -28.42 0.52 -4.11
N ARG A 119 -28.12 1.60 -4.79
CA ARG A 119 -29.06 2.70 -4.97
C ARG A 119 -29.85 2.57 -6.26
#